data_fd6da2bdd5b241f6c81eba4e492b5a9f
#
_entry.id   fd6da2bdd5b241f6c81eba4e492b5a9f
#
_cell.length_a   1.000
_cell.length_b   1.000
_cell.length_c   1.000
_cell.angle_alpha   90.00
_cell.angle_beta   90.00
_cell.angle_gamma   90.00
#
_symmetry.space_group_name_H-M   'P 1'
#
loop_
_entity.id
_entity.type
_entity.pdbx_description
1 polymer ?
#
loop_
_entity_poly.entity_id
_entity_poly.type
_entity_poly.pdbx_seq_one_letter_code
_entity_poly.pdbx_strand_id
1 'polypeptide(L)'
;MNNAPDTITFFERLLPLVVSGKKIITIRDKSESDYVPGTIVKVYALETGEYYTDIKILSVEPISYDDISEYHAKQEAMSLETLKALIKEIYPNEQYLYVITYQLLNSTD
;
A
#
# COMPACT_ATOMS: atom_id res chain seq x y z
N MET A 1 -20.20 7.77 12.58
CA MET A 1 -19.42 8.48 11.57
C MET A 1 -18.04 7.88 11.43
N ASN A 2 -17.68 7.50 10.23
CA ASN A 2 -16.38 6.90 9.99
C ASN A 2 -15.36 7.95 9.67
N ASN A 3 -14.25 7.89 10.38
CA ASN A 3 -13.12 8.73 10.05
C ASN A 3 -12.19 7.95 9.15
N ALA A 4 -11.99 8.43 7.94
CA ALA A 4 -11.02 7.82 7.05
C ALA A 4 -9.65 7.93 7.69
N PRO A 5 -8.80 6.91 7.55
CA PRO A 5 -7.44 7.03 8.07
C PRO A 5 -6.70 8.14 7.33
N ASP A 6 -5.89 8.88 8.07
CA ASP A 6 -5.05 9.92 7.47
C ASP A 6 -3.57 9.58 7.53
N THR A 7 -3.24 8.36 7.95
CA THR A 7 -1.87 7.87 7.98
C THR A 7 -1.81 6.45 7.44
N ILE A 8 -0.64 6.07 6.94
CA ILE A 8 -0.40 4.71 6.47
C ILE A 8 1.03 4.36 6.80
N THR A 9 1.27 3.10 7.14
CA THR A 9 2.61 2.64 7.48
C THR A 9 3.08 1.61 6.46
N PHE A 10 4.38 1.61 6.22
CA PHE A 10 5.07 0.61 5.39
C PHE A 10 6.28 0.12 6.14
N PHE A 11 6.68 -1.14 5.88
CA PHE A 11 7.96 -1.62 6.37
C PHE A 11 9.06 -0.71 5.86
N GLU A 12 10.05 -0.48 6.71
CA GLU A 12 11.16 0.40 6.38
C GLU A 12 11.84 -0.03 5.07
N ARG A 13 11.96 -1.34 4.84
CA ARG A 13 12.61 -1.85 3.64
C ARG A 13 11.85 -1.53 2.36
N LEU A 14 10.56 -1.20 2.44
CA LEU A 14 9.75 -0.86 1.27
C LEU A 14 9.70 0.63 1.00
N LEU A 15 10.08 1.45 1.97
CA LEU A 15 9.94 2.90 1.85
C LEU A 15 10.73 3.50 0.69
N PRO A 16 11.95 3.02 0.37
CA PRO A 16 12.63 3.57 -0.81
C PRO A 16 11.82 3.40 -2.09
N LEU A 17 11.03 2.33 -2.21
CA LEU A 17 10.18 2.11 -3.38
C LEU A 17 8.99 3.07 -3.37
N VAL A 18 8.46 3.37 -2.20
CA VAL A 18 7.34 4.30 -2.07
C VAL A 18 7.80 5.72 -2.41
N VAL A 19 8.89 6.18 -1.79
CA VAL A 19 9.32 7.57 -1.96
C VAL A 19 9.91 7.84 -3.33
N SER A 20 10.35 6.81 -4.04
CA SER A 20 10.86 6.98 -5.40
C SER A 20 9.74 6.92 -6.45
N GLY A 21 8.54 6.59 -6.04
CA GLY A 21 7.42 6.45 -6.96
C GLY A 21 7.39 5.15 -7.74
N LYS A 22 8.29 4.22 -7.43
CA LYS A 22 8.32 2.93 -8.13
C LYS A 22 7.20 2.01 -7.68
N LYS A 23 6.87 2.04 -6.39
CA LYS A 23 5.76 1.28 -5.85
C LYS A 23 4.55 2.20 -5.79
N ILE A 24 3.49 1.84 -6.50
CA ILE A 24 2.32 2.71 -6.64
C ILE A 24 1.04 2.08 -6.12
N ILE A 25 1.10 0.85 -5.62
CA ILE A 25 -0.04 0.21 -4.95
C ILE A 25 0.44 -0.45 -3.67
N THR A 26 -0.50 -0.71 -2.78
CA THR A 26 -0.27 -1.56 -1.63
C THR A 26 -1.49 -2.47 -1.48
N ILE A 27 -1.27 -3.70 -1.04
CA ILE A 27 -2.34 -4.67 -0.89
C ILE A 27 -2.51 -4.94 0.59
N ARG A 28 -3.71 -4.69 1.10
CA ARG A 28 -4.01 -4.76 2.52
C ARG A 28 -5.27 -5.59 2.75
N ASP A 29 -5.47 -6.05 3.99
CA ASP A 29 -6.70 -6.75 4.32
C ASP A 29 -7.81 -5.74 4.64
N LYS A 30 -8.98 -6.25 5.04
CA LYS A 30 -10.13 -5.40 5.27
C LYS A 30 -9.90 -4.41 6.41
N SER A 31 -9.09 -4.77 7.40
CA SER A 31 -8.86 -3.89 8.54
C SER A 31 -8.14 -2.60 8.13
N GLU A 32 -7.50 -2.61 6.96
CA GLU A 32 -6.79 -1.45 6.46
C GLU A 32 -7.35 -0.98 5.13
N SER A 33 -8.65 -1.18 4.90
CA SER A 33 -9.28 -0.85 3.62
C SER A 33 -10.15 0.39 3.67
N ASP A 34 -10.14 1.13 4.78
CA ASP A 34 -11.05 2.27 4.96
C ASP A 34 -10.52 3.58 4.37
N TYR A 35 -9.47 3.50 3.57
CA TYR A 35 -8.95 4.69 2.90
C TYR A 35 -9.96 5.19 1.87
N VAL A 36 -10.07 6.51 1.74
CA VAL A 36 -11.07 7.14 0.88
C VAL A 36 -10.37 7.76 -0.33
N PRO A 37 -10.75 7.40 -1.55
CA PRO A 37 -10.16 8.01 -2.75
C PRO A 37 -10.26 9.53 -2.71
N GLY A 38 -9.19 10.19 -3.10
CA GLY A 38 -9.10 11.64 -3.10
C GLY A 38 -8.48 12.23 -1.86
N THR A 39 -8.27 11.43 -0.80
CA THR A 39 -7.67 11.96 0.43
C THR A 39 -6.15 11.84 0.40
N ILE A 40 -5.51 12.74 1.14
CA ILE A 40 -4.06 12.72 1.29
C ILE A 40 -3.73 12.12 2.64
N VAL A 41 -2.82 11.16 2.65
CA VAL A 41 -2.41 10.50 3.90
C VAL A 41 -0.90 10.59 4.05
N LYS A 42 -0.46 10.58 5.31
CA LYS A 42 0.95 10.67 5.63
C LYS A 42 1.55 9.27 5.77
N VAL A 43 2.74 9.09 5.22
CA VAL A 43 3.44 7.81 5.20
C VAL A 43 4.48 7.78 6.30
N TYR A 44 4.42 6.74 7.12
CA TYR A 44 5.34 6.53 8.23
C TYR A 44 5.97 5.15 8.15
N ALA A 45 7.18 5.02 8.68
CA ALA A 45 7.81 3.72 8.83
C ALA A 45 7.12 2.97 9.96
N LEU A 46 6.72 1.72 9.70
CA LEU A 46 6.04 0.92 10.70
C LEU A 46 6.94 0.69 11.92
N GLU A 47 8.23 0.44 11.70
CA GLU A 47 9.15 0.06 12.77
C GLU A 47 9.53 1.23 13.68
N THR A 48 9.60 2.45 13.14
CA THR A 48 10.14 3.58 13.88
C THR A 48 9.14 4.71 14.10
N GLY A 49 8.06 4.74 13.32
CA GLY A 49 7.12 5.86 13.37
C GLY A 49 7.63 7.11 12.69
N GLU A 50 8.72 7.02 11.94
CA GLU A 50 9.29 8.18 11.28
C GLU A 50 8.48 8.56 10.04
N TYR A 51 8.22 9.86 9.88
CA TYR A 51 7.47 10.39 8.74
C TYR A 51 8.37 10.43 7.50
N TYR A 52 7.82 10.01 6.35
CA TYR A 52 8.57 9.97 5.10
C TYR A 52 8.00 10.88 4.01
N THR A 53 6.71 10.80 3.74
CA THR A 53 6.14 11.57 2.63
C THR A 53 4.61 11.53 2.72
N ASP A 54 3.97 12.24 1.80
CA ASP A 54 2.51 12.21 1.65
C ASP A 54 2.16 11.49 0.36
N ILE A 55 1.04 10.79 0.39
CA ILE A 55 0.48 10.16 -0.82
C ILE A 55 -0.99 10.52 -0.92
N LYS A 56 -1.52 10.49 -2.14
CA LYS A 56 -2.94 10.69 -2.38
C LYS A 56 -3.55 9.34 -2.74
N ILE A 57 -4.62 8.97 -2.06
CA ILE A 57 -5.33 7.73 -2.35
C ILE A 57 -6.12 7.92 -3.65
N LEU A 58 -5.92 7.03 -4.60
CA LEU A 58 -6.64 7.10 -5.89
C LEU A 58 -7.79 6.13 -5.94
N SER A 59 -7.60 4.90 -5.44
CA SER A 59 -8.68 3.92 -5.44
C SER A 59 -8.42 2.84 -4.41
N VAL A 60 -9.49 2.18 -3.99
CA VAL A 60 -9.44 1.02 -3.09
C VAL A 60 -10.38 -0.02 -3.70
N GLU A 61 -9.83 -1.15 -4.13
CA GLU A 61 -10.61 -2.16 -4.84
C GLU A 61 -10.36 -3.56 -4.29
N PRO A 62 -11.41 -4.37 -4.15
CA PRO A 62 -11.24 -5.73 -3.63
C PRO A 62 -10.51 -6.61 -4.63
N ILE A 63 -9.77 -7.57 -4.11
CA ILE A 63 -9.07 -8.56 -4.93
C ILE A 63 -8.96 -9.86 -4.14
N SER A 64 -9.11 -10.98 -4.83
CA SER A 64 -8.81 -12.27 -4.23
C SER A 64 -7.31 -12.52 -4.31
N TYR A 65 -6.77 -13.20 -3.30
CA TYR A 65 -5.35 -13.55 -3.30
C TYR A 65 -4.96 -14.25 -4.61
N ASP A 66 -5.83 -15.13 -5.11
CA ASP A 66 -5.53 -15.90 -6.32
C ASP A 66 -5.53 -15.06 -7.58
N ASP A 67 -6.09 -13.86 -7.53
CA ASP A 67 -6.14 -12.96 -8.68
C ASP A 67 -4.95 -12.00 -8.73
N ILE A 68 -4.08 -12.05 -7.75
CA ILE A 68 -2.87 -11.23 -7.76
C ILE A 68 -1.94 -11.76 -8.85
N SER A 69 -1.53 -10.86 -9.75
CA SER A 69 -0.82 -11.25 -10.98
C SER A 69 0.44 -10.42 -11.17
N GLU A 70 1.13 -10.68 -12.28
CA GLU A 70 2.30 -9.90 -12.65
C GLU A 70 1.99 -8.41 -12.81
N TYR A 71 0.75 -8.09 -13.17
CA TYR A 71 0.32 -6.71 -13.26
C TYR A 71 0.49 -6.01 -11.91
N HIS A 72 0.06 -6.68 -10.83
CA HIS A 72 0.18 -6.12 -9.49
C HIS A 72 1.64 -6.12 -9.02
N ALA A 73 2.37 -7.18 -9.33
CA ALA A 73 3.77 -7.27 -8.95
C ALA A 73 4.58 -6.12 -9.53
N LYS A 74 4.31 -5.78 -10.78
CA LYS A 74 4.98 -4.68 -11.44
C LYS A 74 4.69 -3.35 -10.73
N GLN A 75 3.44 -3.14 -10.33
CA GLN A 75 3.06 -1.92 -9.62
C GLN A 75 3.61 -1.87 -8.20
N GLU A 76 3.93 -3.02 -7.63
CA GLU A 76 4.58 -3.12 -6.32
C GLU A 76 6.10 -3.05 -6.44
N ALA A 77 6.62 -3.02 -7.66
CA ALA A 77 8.05 -2.97 -7.95
C ALA A 77 8.80 -4.20 -7.41
N MET A 78 8.19 -5.37 -7.53
CA MET A 78 8.82 -6.62 -7.09
C MET A 78 8.31 -7.78 -7.94
N SER A 79 8.93 -8.95 -7.81
CA SER A 79 8.49 -10.13 -8.54
C SER A 79 7.17 -10.64 -7.97
N LEU A 80 6.41 -11.37 -8.78
CA LEU A 80 5.15 -11.93 -8.29
C LEU A 80 5.38 -12.91 -7.15
N GLU A 81 6.43 -13.70 -7.23
CA GLU A 81 6.76 -14.64 -6.17
C GLU A 81 7.03 -13.90 -4.86
N THR A 82 7.81 -12.84 -4.91
CA THR A 82 8.12 -12.04 -3.73
C THR A 82 6.87 -11.38 -3.18
N LEU A 83 6.03 -10.83 -4.06
CA LEU A 83 4.80 -10.17 -3.63
C LEU A 83 3.88 -11.14 -2.91
N LYS A 84 3.65 -12.31 -3.48
CA LYS A 84 2.74 -13.28 -2.88
C LYS A 84 3.31 -13.83 -1.57
N ALA A 85 4.62 -14.01 -1.49
CA ALA A 85 5.24 -14.45 -0.24
C ALA A 85 5.10 -13.39 0.85
N LEU A 86 5.28 -12.12 0.50
CA LEU A 86 5.13 -11.02 1.44
C LEU A 86 3.70 -10.94 1.98
N ILE A 87 2.71 -11.08 1.11
CA ILE A 87 1.31 -11.05 1.52
C ILE A 87 1.01 -12.21 2.45
N LYS A 88 1.51 -13.39 2.17
CA LYS A 88 1.31 -14.55 3.04
C LYS A 88 1.99 -14.38 4.39
N GLU A 89 3.11 -13.67 4.41
CA GLU A 89 3.81 -13.38 5.67
C GLU A 89 2.97 -12.47 6.56
N ILE A 90 2.33 -11.46 5.97
CA ILE A 90 1.57 -10.47 6.73
C ILE A 90 0.15 -10.94 7.01
N TYR A 91 -0.48 -11.58 6.03
CA TYR A 91 -1.87 -12.01 6.11
C TYR A 91 -1.99 -13.50 5.76
N PRO A 92 -1.48 -14.40 6.61
CA PRO A 92 -1.33 -15.82 6.23
C PRO A 92 -2.64 -16.54 5.89
N ASN A 93 -3.76 -16.05 6.41
CA ASN A 93 -5.04 -16.75 6.21
C ASN A 93 -6.06 -15.92 5.45
N GLU A 94 -5.63 -14.81 4.82
CA GLU A 94 -6.57 -13.92 4.13
C GLU A 94 -6.65 -14.25 2.65
N GLN A 95 -7.86 -14.57 2.21
CA GLN A 95 -8.13 -14.80 0.80
C GLN A 95 -8.62 -13.51 0.13
N TYR A 96 -9.30 -12.66 0.89
CA TYR A 96 -9.90 -11.43 0.35
C TYR A 96 -9.13 -10.22 0.83
N LEU A 97 -8.64 -9.45 -0.12
CA LEU A 97 -7.74 -8.34 0.15
C LEU A 97 -8.23 -7.12 -0.63
N TYR A 98 -7.50 -6.02 -0.51
CA TYR A 98 -7.84 -4.78 -1.20
C TYR A 98 -6.59 -4.18 -1.81
N VAL A 99 -6.69 -3.76 -3.06
CA VAL A 99 -5.63 -3.04 -3.75
C VAL A 99 -5.87 -1.56 -3.54
N ILE A 100 -4.94 -0.91 -2.86
CA ILE A 100 -4.99 0.52 -2.63
C ILE A 100 -4.01 1.15 -3.60
N THR A 101 -4.52 1.92 -4.56
CA THR A 101 -3.70 2.63 -5.54
C THR A 101 -3.50 4.05 -5.04
N TYR A 102 -2.26 4.53 -5.09
CA TYR A 102 -1.96 5.85 -4.58
C TYR A 102 -0.98 6.57 -5.50
N GLN A 103 -0.88 7.87 -5.29
CA GLN A 103 0.03 8.72 -6.04
C GLN A 103 0.95 9.41 -5.05
N LEU A 104 2.25 9.32 -5.30
CA LEU A 104 3.22 10.02 -4.49
C LEU A 104 3.08 11.51 -4.71
N LEU A 105 3.04 12.26 -3.62
CA LEU A 105 2.98 13.71 -3.69
C LEU A 105 4.37 14.26 -3.43
N ASN A 106 4.89 14.97 -4.40
CA ASN A 106 6.22 15.54 -4.27
C ASN A 106 6.07 17.00 -3.92
N SER A 107 6.41 17.32 -2.69
CA SER A 107 6.20 18.66 -2.17
C SER A 107 7.44 19.54 -2.27
N THR A 108 8.49 19.06 -2.91
CA THR A 108 9.75 19.76 -2.88
C THR A 108 9.94 20.78 -3.99
N ASP A 109 8.97 21.05 -4.72
CA ASP A 109 9.18 22.01 -5.83
C ASP A 109 8.99 23.39 -5.51
#